data_12e38c3894ddca2cfa535c80257b450f
#
_entry.id   12e38c3894ddca2cfa535c80257b450f
#
_cell.length_a   1.000
_cell.length_b   1.000
_cell.length_c   1.000
_cell.angle_alpha   90.00
_cell.angle_beta   90.00
_cell.angle_gamma   90.00
#
_symmetry.space_group_name_H-M   'P 1'
#
loop_
_entity.id
_entity.type
_entity.pdbx_description
1 polymer ?
#
loop_
_entity_poly.entity_id
_entity_poly.type
_entity_poly.pdbx_seq_one_letter_code
_entity_poly.pdbx_strand_id
1 'polypeptide(L)'
;CGGFSKEDTENFLIDLDFLEIDNVVALRGDAIKTENYFTPDSEGHSYANELVQQISDLNQGTYLDEELLNSHKTDFCIGVSGYPEKHMEAPSLESDLHFLKKKIKAGADYIVTQMFFDNQKFFEFVAKAREEGITAPIIPGLKPLSTLKQLNMIPHRFHVDLPEALIKEVIKCKDNKAVRQVGVEWCTLQSKELMAAGVPFLHYYSMGKSDNIKKITEAVF
;
A
#
# COMPACT_ATOMS: atom_id res chain seq x y z
N CYS A 1 2.47 0.23 -12.73
CA CYS A 1 3.20 -0.45 -13.83
C CYS A 1 2.26 -1.22 -14.78
N GLY A 2 1.15 -1.77 -14.29
CA GLY A 2 0.31 -2.65 -15.10
C GLY A 2 -0.34 -1.95 -16.29
N GLY A 3 -0.06 -2.43 -17.53
CA GLY A 3 -0.72 -1.98 -18.75
C GLY A 3 -0.28 -0.62 -19.28
N PHE A 4 0.85 -0.07 -18.80
CA PHE A 4 1.43 1.19 -19.26
C PHE A 4 2.87 0.97 -19.71
N SER A 5 3.23 1.57 -20.85
CA SER A 5 4.62 1.75 -21.25
C SER A 5 5.31 2.78 -20.33
N LYS A 6 6.63 2.92 -20.46
CA LYS A 6 7.36 4.00 -19.75
C LYS A 6 6.93 5.37 -20.26
N GLU A 7 6.66 5.50 -21.56
CA GLU A 7 6.19 6.73 -22.18
C GLU A 7 4.79 7.11 -21.67
N ASP A 8 3.84 6.16 -21.63
CA ASP A 8 2.51 6.41 -21.07
C ASP A 8 2.58 6.82 -19.61
N THR A 9 3.51 6.20 -18.86
CA THR A 9 3.75 6.52 -17.45
C THR A 9 4.29 7.94 -17.29
N GLU A 10 5.27 8.34 -18.11
CA GLU A 10 5.84 9.69 -18.10
C GLU A 10 4.76 10.73 -18.43
N ASN A 11 4.01 10.53 -19.50
CA ASN A 11 2.91 11.43 -19.90
C ASN A 11 1.89 11.58 -18.77
N PHE A 12 1.51 10.47 -18.13
CA PHE A 12 0.58 10.51 -16.99
C PHE A 12 1.14 11.26 -15.78
N LEU A 13 2.43 11.11 -15.49
CA LEU A 13 3.10 11.84 -14.40
C LEU A 13 3.17 13.35 -14.72
N ILE A 14 3.44 13.74 -15.95
CA ILE A 14 3.41 15.14 -16.40
C ILE A 14 1.99 15.72 -16.22
N ASP A 15 0.93 14.97 -16.57
CA ASP A 15 -0.45 15.39 -16.33
C ASP A 15 -0.76 15.58 -14.85
N LEU A 16 -0.25 14.70 -13.97
CA LEU A 16 -0.42 14.83 -12.52
C LEU A 16 0.28 16.07 -11.97
N ASP A 17 1.52 16.32 -12.39
CA ASP A 17 2.29 17.51 -12.02
C ASP A 17 1.57 18.79 -12.46
N PHE A 18 1.07 18.82 -13.71
CA PHE A 18 0.27 19.94 -14.22
C PHE A 18 -1.01 20.19 -13.41
N LEU A 19 -1.60 19.14 -12.82
CA LEU A 19 -2.79 19.23 -11.97
C LEU A 19 -2.45 19.51 -10.50
N GLU A 20 -1.19 19.80 -10.17
CA GLU A 20 -0.70 20.06 -8.81
C GLU A 20 -0.94 18.87 -7.86
N ILE A 21 -0.80 17.63 -8.39
CA ILE A 21 -0.90 16.39 -7.62
C ILE A 21 0.52 15.90 -7.31
N ASP A 22 1.04 16.26 -6.15
CA ASP A 22 2.43 16.04 -5.77
C ASP A 22 2.65 14.68 -5.05
N ASN A 23 1.60 14.02 -4.59
CA ASN A 23 1.71 12.78 -3.83
C ASN A 23 1.25 11.58 -4.65
N VAL A 24 2.15 10.65 -4.90
CA VAL A 24 1.89 9.45 -5.70
C VAL A 24 2.27 8.18 -4.95
N VAL A 25 1.56 7.09 -5.19
CA VAL A 25 1.93 5.76 -4.69
C VAL A 25 2.31 4.88 -5.86
N ALA A 26 3.60 4.57 -5.98
CA ALA A 26 4.15 3.74 -7.03
C ALA A 26 3.88 2.25 -6.76
N LEU A 27 2.98 1.66 -7.54
CA LEU A 27 2.58 0.26 -7.43
C LEU A 27 2.87 -0.50 -8.72
N ARG A 28 3.31 -1.75 -8.59
CA ARG A 28 3.46 -2.64 -9.76
C ARG A 28 2.10 -2.97 -10.37
N GLY A 29 1.10 -3.20 -9.56
CA GLY A 29 -0.18 -3.77 -9.92
C GLY A 29 -0.22 -5.29 -9.77
N ASP A 30 -1.43 -5.84 -9.82
CA ASP A 30 -1.70 -7.27 -9.74
C ASP A 30 -1.89 -7.85 -11.15
N ALA A 31 -1.80 -9.19 -11.26
CA ALA A 31 -2.21 -9.90 -12.47
C ALA A 31 -3.68 -9.60 -12.81
N ILE A 32 -3.98 -9.46 -14.09
CA ILE A 32 -5.37 -9.35 -14.55
C ILE A 32 -6.11 -10.66 -14.32
N LYS A 33 -7.45 -10.62 -14.24
CA LYS A 33 -8.27 -11.81 -13.88
C LYS A 33 -8.07 -13.04 -14.76
N THR A 34 -7.54 -12.87 -15.96
CA THR A 34 -7.29 -13.93 -16.94
C THR A 34 -5.89 -14.49 -16.86
N GLU A 35 -5.01 -13.94 -16.02
CA GLU A 35 -3.61 -14.33 -15.88
C GLU A 35 -3.30 -14.78 -14.44
N ASN A 36 -2.41 -15.75 -14.31
CA ASN A 36 -1.97 -16.26 -13.01
C ASN A 36 -0.85 -15.41 -12.40
N TYR A 37 -0.13 -14.64 -13.22
CA TYR A 37 1.02 -13.83 -12.84
C TYR A 37 0.90 -12.43 -13.47
N PHE A 38 1.52 -11.47 -12.82
CA PHE A 38 1.64 -10.14 -13.38
C PHE A 38 2.52 -10.17 -14.64
N THR A 39 1.99 -9.66 -15.74
CA THR A 39 2.72 -9.51 -17.00
C THR A 39 2.86 -8.01 -17.28
N PRO A 40 4.07 -7.44 -17.27
CA PRO A 40 4.28 -6.04 -17.61
C PRO A 40 4.00 -5.80 -19.10
N ASP A 41 3.73 -4.55 -19.47
CA ASP A 41 3.83 -4.12 -20.85
C ASP A 41 5.27 -4.34 -21.36
N SER A 42 5.44 -4.65 -22.64
CA SER A 42 6.76 -4.93 -23.25
C SER A 42 7.75 -3.77 -23.10
N GLU A 43 7.24 -2.54 -23.09
CA GLU A 43 8.01 -1.30 -22.92
C GLU A 43 7.77 -0.66 -21.52
N GLY A 44 7.08 -1.38 -20.63
CA GLY A 44 6.72 -0.94 -19.30
C GLY A 44 7.72 -1.36 -18.21
N HIS A 45 7.33 -1.10 -16.97
CA HIS A 45 8.09 -1.51 -15.80
C HIS A 45 7.69 -2.89 -15.30
N SER A 46 8.66 -3.74 -15.04
CA SER A 46 8.44 -5.07 -14.43
C SER A 46 8.25 -5.01 -12.92
N TYR A 47 8.88 -4.03 -12.25
CA TYR A 47 8.87 -3.90 -10.80
C TYR A 47 8.62 -2.46 -10.35
N ALA A 48 8.02 -2.31 -9.16
CA ALA A 48 7.71 -1.01 -8.60
C ALA A 48 8.95 -0.12 -8.35
N ASN A 49 10.12 -0.70 -8.06
CA ASN A 49 11.34 0.08 -7.90
C ASN A 49 11.81 0.75 -9.20
N GLU A 50 11.51 0.18 -10.37
CA GLU A 50 11.79 0.78 -11.67
C GLU A 50 10.87 1.98 -11.92
N LEU A 51 9.60 1.85 -11.56
CA LEU A 51 8.65 2.97 -11.60
C LEU A 51 9.06 4.09 -10.63
N VAL A 52 9.48 3.74 -9.40
CA VAL A 52 10.01 4.73 -8.44
C VAL A 52 11.21 5.48 -9.04
N GLN A 53 12.13 4.75 -9.71
CA GLN A 53 13.28 5.37 -10.33
C GLN A 53 12.86 6.38 -11.41
N GLN A 54 11.93 6.03 -12.30
CA GLN A 54 11.42 6.95 -13.32
C GLN A 54 10.79 8.21 -12.70
N ILE A 55 9.98 8.07 -11.64
CA ILE A 55 9.41 9.23 -10.95
C ILE A 55 10.51 10.08 -10.31
N SER A 56 11.52 9.44 -9.71
CA SER A 56 12.66 10.14 -9.11
C SER A 56 13.51 10.87 -10.17
N ASP A 57 13.65 10.30 -11.37
CA ASP A 57 14.34 10.92 -12.49
C ASP A 57 13.60 12.19 -12.95
N LEU A 58 12.25 12.16 -13.04
CA LEU A 58 11.44 13.34 -13.32
C LEU A 58 11.61 14.43 -12.27
N ASN A 59 11.70 14.07 -10.97
CA ASN A 59 12.02 15.02 -9.91
C ASN A 59 13.40 15.67 -10.06
N GLN A 60 14.31 15.04 -10.80
CA GLN A 60 15.61 15.63 -11.18
C GLN A 60 15.57 16.37 -12.53
N GLY A 61 14.44 16.32 -13.25
CA GLY A 61 14.29 16.90 -14.58
C GLY A 61 14.85 16.00 -15.69
N THR A 62 15.03 14.70 -15.42
CA THR A 62 15.46 13.70 -16.40
C THR A 62 14.25 13.02 -16.98
N TYR A 63 14.04 13.15 -18.28
CA TYR A 63 12.93 12.59 -19.05
C TYR A 63 13.41 11.47 -19.96
N LEU A 64 12.49 10.69 -20.52
CA LEU A 64 12.81 9.64 -21.50
C LEU A 64 13.42 10.21 -22.79
N ASP A 65 12.98 11.40 -23.19
CA ASP A 65 13.60 12.14 -24.28
C ASP A 65 14.86 12.86 -23.80
N GLU A 66 16.02 12.27 -24.08
CA GLU A 66 17.33 12.83 -23.72
C GLU A 66 17.67 14.15 -24.44
N GLU A 67 16.98 14.47 -25.54
CA GLU A 67 17.17 15.69 -26.31
C GLU A 67 16.32 16.87 -25.82
N LEU A 68 15.46 16.65 -24.80
CA LEU A 68 14.59 17.67 -24.25
C LEU A 68 15.40 18.82 -23.62
N LEU A 69 15.21 20.03 -24.16
CA LEU A 69 15.86 21.24 -23.65
C LEU A 69 14.96 21.93 -22.61
N ASN A 70 15.58 22.42 -21.52
CA ASN A 70 14.88 23.14 -20.45
C ASN A 70 13.78 22.30 -19.75
N SER A 71 14.10 21.04 -19.48
CA SER A 71 13.20 20.14 -18.76
C SER A 71 12.77 20.69 -17.41
N HIS A 72 11.48 20.61 -17.12
CA HIS A 72 10.92 20.95 -15.81
C HIS A 72 11.22 19.85 -14.78
N LYS A 73 11.51 20.23 -13.55
CA LYS A 73 11.63 19.28 -12.43
C LYS A 73 10.29 19.16 -11.75
N THR A 74 9.80 17.94 -11.60
CA THR A 74 8.64 17.65 -10.76
C THR A 74 9.03 17.59 -9.28
N ASP A 75 8.06 17.58 -8.35
CA ASP A 75 8.29 17.50 -6.90
C ASP A 75 7.40 16.41 -6.28
N PHE A 76 7.41 15.21 -6.86
CA PHE A 76 6.61 14.11 -6.35
C PHE A 76 7.15 13.58 -5.04
N CYS A 77 6.28 13.49 -4.03
CA CYS A 77 6.47 12.68 -2.84
C CYS A 77 6.03 11.24 -3.14
N ILE A 78 6.96 10.30 -3.12
CA ILE A 78 6.78 8.95 -3.67
C ILE A 78 6.51 7.93 -2.57
N GLY A 79 5.28 7.41 -2.50
CA GLY A 79 4.93 6.28 -1.64
C GLY A 79 5.13 4.93 -2.33
N VAL A 80 5.41 3.91 -1.54
CA VAL A 80 5.48 2.52 -1.99
C VAL A 80 4.76 1.57 -1.04
N SER A 81 4.37 0.40 -1.52
CA SER A 81 3.78 -0.64 -0.66
C SER A 81 4.83 -1.41 0.14
N GLY A 82 4.49 -1.70 1.42
CA GLY A 82 5.14 -2.68 2.28
C GLY A 82 4.16 -3.76 2.72
N TYR A 83 4.63 -4.91 3.19
CA TYR A 83 3.79 -6.07 3.51
C TYR A 83 4.16 -6.63 4.90
N PRO A 84 3.37 -6.32 5.95
CA PRO A 84 3.64 -6.83 7.29
C PRO A 84 3.71 -8.35 7.38
N GLU A 85 2.94 -9.04 6.55
CA GLU A 85 2.87 -10.50 6.49
C GLU A 85 3.54 -11.09 5.23
N LYS A 86 4.44 -10.33 4.59
CA LYS A 86 5.15 -10.71 3.37
C LYS A 86 4.28 -10.57 2.09
N HIS A 87 4.87 -10.12 1.00
CA HIS A 87 4.24 -10.19 -0.34
C HIS A 87 4.06 -11.64 -0.78
N MET A 88 2.94 -11.94 -1.44
CA MET A 88 2.59 -13.30 -1.86
C MET A 88 3.68 -13.97 -2.74
N GLU A 89 4.31 -13.22 -3.61
CA GLU A 89 5.36 -13.72 -4.51
C GLU A 89 6.75 -13.77 -3.86
N ALA A 90 6.96 -13.13 -2.70
CA ALA A 90 8.25 -13.16 -2.03
C ALA A 90 8.47 -14.53 -1.37
N PRO A 91 9.64 -15.15 -1.51
CA PRO A 91 9.92 -16.45 -0.87
C PRO A 91 9.99 -16.34 0.66
N SER A 92 10.46 -15.20 1.20
CA SER A 92 10.56 -14.93 2.63
C SER A 92 10.34 -13.46 2.93
N LEU A 93 10.14 -13.11 4.22
CA LEU A 93 10.03 -11.72 4.66
C LEU A 93 11.33 -10.96 4.44
N GLU A 94 12.48 -11.60 4.63
CA GLU A 94 13.80 -11.00 4.40
C GLU A 94 13.97 -10.62 2.92
N SER A 95 13.50 -11.49 2.02
CA SER A 95 13.49 -11.20 0.58
C SER A 95 12.58 -10.00 0.25
N ASP A 96 11.39 -9.94 0.86
CA ASP A 96 10.46 -8.82 0.67
C ASP A 96 11.02 -7.49 1.20
N LEU A 97 11.65 -7.51 2.38
CA LEU A 97 12.36 -6.35 2.94
C LEU A 97 13.54 -5.91 2.07
N HIS A 98 14.26 -6.85 1.46
CA HIS A 98 15.31 -6.53 0.49
C HIS A 98 14.75 -5.75 -0.72
N PHE A 99 13.62 -6.17 -1.27
CA PHE A 99 12.96 -5.45 -2.36
C PHE A 99 12.36 -4.12 -1.90
N LEU A 100 11.84 -4.03 -0.68
CA LEU A 100 11.40 -2.77 -0.10
C LEU A 100 12.56 -1.77 0.00
N LYS A 101 13.72 -2.22 0.46
CA LYS A 101 14.95 -1.41 0.52
C LYS A 101 15.40 -0.92 -0.87
N LYS A 102 15.21 -1.73 -1.93
CA LYS A 102 15.45 -1.27 -3.31
C LYS A 102 14.52 -0.13 -3.72
N LYS A 103 13.24 -0.20 -3.34
CA LYS A 103 12.27 0.89 -3.62
C LYS A 103 12.68 2.19 -2.91
N ILE A 104 13.11 2.10 -1.64
CA ILE A 104 13.60 3.27 -0.89
C ILE A 104 14.88 3.84 -1.53
N LYS A 105 15.82 2.99 -1.94
CA LYS A 105 17.05 3.46 -2.63
C LYS A 105 16.78 4.08 -3.99
N ALA A 106 15.71 3.70 -4.66
CA ALA A 106 15.30 4.29 -5.94
C ALA A 106 14.64 5.67 -5.78
N GLY A 107 14.37 6.12 -4.55
CA GLY A 107 13.83 7.46 -4.26
C GLY A 107 12.46 7.48 -3.60
N ALA A 108 11.95 6.36 -3.08
CA ALA A 108 10.68 6.38 -2.35
C ALA A 108 10.83 7.05 -0.97
N ASP A 109 9.89 7.95 -0.65
CA ASP A 109 9.88 8.78 0.54
C ASP A 109 9.18 8.13 1.73
N TYR A 110 8.12 7.34 1.47
CA TYR A 110 7.33 6.71 2.52
C TYR A 110 6.78 5.34 2.08
N ILE A 111 6.33 4.57 3.05
CA ILE A 111 5.78 3.23 2.87
C ILE A 111 4.35 3.21 3.40
N VAL A 112 3.39 2.73 2.59
CA VAL A 112 2.03 2.38 3.05
C VAL A 112 1.93 0.86 3.09
N THR A 113 1.52 0.30 4.23
CA THR A 113 1.45 -1.16 4.31
C THR A 113 0.19 -1.74 3.68
N GLN A 114 0.27 -2.98 3.21
CA GLN A 114 -0.92 -3.81 2.99
C GLN A 114 -1.73 -3.86 4.28
N MET A 115 -3.06 -4.06 4.17
CA MET A 115 -3.91 -4.25 5.33
C MET A 115 -3.44 -5.44 6.17
N PHE A 116 -3.63 -5.33 7.47
CA PHE A 116 -3.41 -6.37 8.47
C PHE A 116 -4.49 -6.26 9.55
N PHE A 117 -4.67 -7.30 10.35
CA PHE A 117 -5.73 -7.34 11.37
C PHE A 117 -5.18 -7.61 12.77
N ASP A 118 -3.87 -7.82 12.89
CA ASP A 118 -3.11 -7.95 14.12
C ASP A 118 -1.99 -6.90 14.13
N ASN A 119 -2.04 -5.96 15.10
CA ASN A 119 -1.05 -4.89 15.21
C ASN A 119 0.36 -5.41 15.52
N GLN A 120 0.48 -6.59 16.14
CA GLN A 120 1.78 -7.18 16.41
C GLN A 120 2.56 -7.46 15.11
N LYS A 121 1.87 -7.90 14.03
CA LYS A 121 2.47 -8.08 12.71
C LYS A 121 3.07 -6.79 12.15
N PHE A 122 2.38 -5.68 12.34
CA PHE A 122 2.89 -4.36 11.95
C PHE A 122 4.11 -3.95 12.75
N PHE A 123 4.08 -4.11 14.08
CA PHE A 123 5.22 -3.74 14.93
C PHE A 123 6.46 -4.59 14.61
N GLU A 124 6.30 -5.89 14.40
CA GLU A 124 7.38 -6.79 14.00
C GLU A 124 7.96 -6.41 12.63
N PHE A 125 7.10 -6.09 11.68
CA PHE A 125 7.53 -5.61 10.36
C PHE A 125 8.33 -4.31 10.47
N VAL A 126 7.85 -3.34 11.25
CA VAL A 126 8.58 -2.07 11.46
C VAL A 126 9.94 -2.33 12.10
N ALA A 127 10.01 -3.17 13.15
CA ALA A 127 11.28 -3.51 13.80
C ALA A 127 12.28 -4.11 12.80
N LYS A 128 11.88 -5.12 12.02
CA LYS A 128 12.72 -5.75 11.00
C LYS A 128 13.12 -4.77 9.89
N ALA A 129 12.21 -3.90 9.46
CA ALA A 129 12.53 -2.87 8.47
C ALA A 129 13.62 -1.91 9.00
N ARG A 130 13.56 -1.54 10.29
CA ARG A 130 14.58 -0.70 10.93
C ARG A 130 15.92 -1.43 11.07
N GLU A 131 15.94 -2.72 11.42
CA GLU A 131 17.14 -3.56 11.43
C GLU A 131 17.80 -3.62 10.06
N GLU A 132 17.03 -3.66 8.97
CA GLU A 132 17.51 -3.58 7.58
C GLU A 132 17.96 -2.18 7.15
N GLY A 133 17.86 -1.18 8.04
CA GLY A 133 18.28 0.20 7.79
C GLY A 133 17.27 1.01 6.95
N ILE A 134 16.01 0.57 6.86
CA ILE A 134 14.93 1.36 6.24
C ILE A 134 14.46 2.39 7.27
N THR A 135 14.73 3.68 7.00
CA THR A 135 14.37 4.80 7.89
C THR A 135 13.13 5.55 7.46
N ALA A 136 12.65 5.35 6.23
CA ALA A 136 11.46 5.98 5.70
C ALA A 136 10.23 5.77 6.62
N PRO A 137 9.30 6.74 6.70
CA PRO A 137 8.05 6.59 7.43
C PRO A 137 7.26 5.36 6.95
N ILE A 138 6.72 4.58 7.89
CA ILE A 138 5.88 3.42 7.59
C ILE A 138 4.47 3.72 8.11
N ILE A 139 3.53 3.82 7.20
CA ILE A 139 2.14 4.17 7.47
C ILE A 139 1.31 2.88 7.46
N PRO A 140 0.66 2.49 8.57
CA PRO A 140 -0.18 1.29 8.61
C PRO A 140 -1.42 1.44 7.74
N GLY A 141 -1.64 0.48 6.87
CA GLY A 141 -2.84 0.36 6.06
C GLY A 141 -3.91 -0.45 6.79
N LEU A 142 -5.06 0.15 7.07
CA LEU A 142 -6.15 -0.47 7.83
C LEU A 142 -7.38 -0.64 6.96
N LYS A 143 -8.09 -1.73 7.16
CA LYS A 143 -9.32 -2.03 6.43
C LYS A 143 -10.38 -2.65 7.35
N PRO A 144 -11.52 -1.98 7.61
CA PRO A 144 -12.60 -2.59 8.36
C PRO A 144 -13.28 -3.70 7.52
N LEU A 145 -13.55 -4.85 8.14
CA LEU A 145 -14.39 -5.89 7.53
C LEU A 145 -15.81 -5.35 7.33
N SER A 146 -16.44 -5.76 6.24
CA SER A 146 -17.79 -5.28 5.87
C SER A 146 -18.74 -6.37 5.39
N THR A 147 -18.24 -7.56 5.10
CA THR A 147 -19.04 -8.69 4.65
C THR A 147 -18.48 -10.02 5.14
N LEU A 148 -19.35 -11.00 5.38
CA LEU A 148 -18.95 -12.36 5.79
C LEU A 148 -18.03 -13.02 4.74
N LYS A 149 -18.22 -12.74 3.45
CA LYS A 149 -17.37 -13.27 2.37
C LYS A 149 -15.90 -12.88 2.51
N GLN A 150 -15.61 -11.79 3.20
CA GLN A 150 -14.23 -11.32 3.39
C GLN A 150 -13.40 -12.25 4.28
N LEU A 151 -14.01 -13.07 5.15
CA LEU A 151 -13.29 -14.08 5.93
C LEU A 151 -12.49 -15.07 5.05
N ASN A 152 -13.03 -15.41 3.88
CA ASN A 152 -12.33 -16.29 2.94
C ASN A 152 -11.54 -15.49 1.90
N MET A 153 -12.11 -14.38 1.41
CA MET A 153 -11.52 -13.62 0.31
C MET A 153 -10.21 -12.95 0.71
N ILE A 154 -10.11 -12.38 1.92
CA ILE A 154 -8.90 -11.65 2.35
C ILE A 154 -7.70 -12.59 2.48
N PRO A 155 -7.77 -13.71 3.23
CA PRO A 155 -6.65 -14.63 3.29
C PRO A 155 -6.24 -15.21 1.94
N HIS A 156 -7.23 -15.58 1.11
CA HIS A 156 -6.93 -16.18 -0.19
C HIS A 156 -6.32 -15.21 -1.21
N ARG A 157 -6.82 -13.97 -1.24
CA ARG A 157 -6.40 -13.01 -2.27
C ARG A 157 -5.21 -12.17 -1.88
N PHE A 158 -5.11 -11.83 -0.60
CA PHE A 158 -4.09 -10.91 -0.09
C PHE A 158 -3.04 -11.58 0.78
N HIS A 159 -3.22 -12.87 1.08
CA HIS A 159 -2.32 -13.65 1.96
C HIS A 159 -2.11 -12.96 3.32
N VAL A 160 -3.21 -12.44 3.88
CA VAL A 160 -3.27 -11.75 5.16
C VAL A 160 -4.05 -12.59 6.15
N ASP A 161 -3.48 -12.82 7.32
CA ASP A 161 -4.11 -13.60 8.39
C ASP A 161 -5.23 -12.80 9.08
N LEU A 162 -6.29 -13.50 9.46
CA LEU A 162 -7.34 -12.95 10.29
C LEU A 162 -7.23 -13.55 11.70
N PRO A 163 -7.14 -12.71 12.77
CA PRO A 163 -7.13 -13.21 14.14
C PRO A 163 -8.36 -14.05 14.47
N GLU A 164 -8.15 -15.14 15.20
CA GLU A 164 -9.23 -16.07 15.58
C GLU A 164 -10.38 -15.36 16.33
N ALA A 165 -10.05 -14.39 17.17
CA ALA A 165 -11.01 -13.57 17.88
C ALA A 165 -11.94 -12.80 16.93
N LEU A 166 -11.36 -12.17 15.88
CA LEU A 166 -12.13 -11.46 14.85
C LEU A 166 -13.03 -12.43 14.07
N ILE A 167 -12.49 -13.58 13.66
CA ILE A 167 -13.25 -14.61 12.94
C ILE A 167 -14.46 -15.06 13.77
N LYS A 168 -14.25 -15.36 15.05
CA LYS A 168 -15.33 -15.79 15.97
C LYS A 168 -16.44 -14.76 16.10
N GLU A 169 -16.12 -13.48 16.17
CA GLU A 169 -17.12 -12.42 16.26
C GLU A 169 -17.88 -12.25 14.93
N VAL A 170 -17.18 -12.29 13.80
CA VAL A 170 -17.82 -12.15 12.47
C VAL A 170 -18.75 -13.32 12.15
N ILE A 171 -18.39 -14.56 12.53
CA ILE A 171 -19.25 -15.74 12.29
C ILE A 171 -20.56 -15.68 13.05
N LYS A 172 -20.64 -15.02 14.21
CA LYS A 172 -21.86 -14.82 14.99
C LYS A 172 -22.84 -13.84 14.33
N CYS A 173 -22.37 -13.05 13.36
CA CYS A 173 -23.18 -12.02 12.73
C CYS A 173 -24.27 -12.62 11.84
N LYS A 174 -25.50 -12.11 11.97
CA LYS A 174 -26.66 -12.57 11.19
C LYS A 174 -26.70 -11.99 9.78
N ASP A 175 -26.07 -10.85 9.56
CA ASP A 175 -26.06 -10.12 8.30
C ASP A 175 -24.80 -9.25 8.14
N ASN A 176 -24.62 -8.68 6.95
CA ASN A 176 -23.47 -7.81 6.67
C ASN A 176 -23.53 -6.47 7.43
N LYS A 177 -24.68 -6.05 7.99
CA LYS A 177 -24.76 -4.86 8.82
C LYS A 177 -24.07 -5.12 10.17
N ALA A 178 -24.33 -6.29 10.76
CA ALA A 178 -23.63 -6.72 11.97
C ALA A 178 -22.13 -6.93 11.72
N VAL A 179 -21.73 -7.54 10.58
CA VAL A 179 -20.31 -7.67 10.21
C VAL A 179 -19.62 -6.31 10.10
N ARG A 180 -20.27 -5.31 9.50
CA ARG A 180 -19.71 -3.95 9.42
C ARG A 180 -19.49 -3.33 10.79
N GLN A 181 -20.41 -3.58 11.72
CA GLN A 181 -20.26 -3.06 13.08
C GLN A 181 -19.03 -3.68 13.76
N VAL A 182 -18.87 -5.01 13.70
CA VAL A 182 -17.68 -5.70 14.21
C VAL A 182 -16.39 -5.18 13.53
N GLY A 183 -16.42 -4.99 12.21
CA GLY A 183 -15.26 -4.47 11.47
C GLY A 183 -14.90 -3.03 11.86
N VAL A 184 -15.89 -2.17 12.13
CA VAL A 184 -15.65 -0.80 12.64
C VAL A 184 -15.04 -0.84 14.03
N GLU A 185 -15.59 -1.64 14.94
CA GLU A 185 -15.11 -1.78 16.33
C GLU A 185 -13.66 -2.31 16.34
N TRP A 186 -13.38 -3.36 15.58
CA TRP A 186 -12.03 -3.92 15.47
C TRP A 186 -11.03 -2.90 14.94
N CYS A 187 -11.36 -2.26 13.82
CA CYS A 187 -10.48 -1.26 13.20
C CYS A 187 -10.28 -0.03 14.10
N THR A 188 -11.29 0.35 14.87
CA THR A 188 -11.18 1.43 15.88
C THR A 188 -10.20 1.04 16.99
N LEU A 189 -10.28 -0.20 17.50
CA LEU A 189 -9.34 -0.69 18.53
C LEU A 189 -7.91 -0.74 17.99
N GLN A 190 -7.70 -1.31 16.79
CA GLN A 190 -6.40 -1.30 16.12
C GLN A 190 -5.83 0.12 15.98
N SER A 191 -6.67 1.06 15.51
CA SER A 191 -6.26 2.46 15.32
C SER A 191 -5.80 3.10 16.63
N LYS A 192 -6.57 2.92 17.71
CA LYS A 192 -6.22 3.46 19.03
C LYS A 192 -4.93 2.87 19.58
N GLU A 193 -4.72 1.57 19.42
CA GLU A 193 -3.50 0.91 19.85
C GLU A 193 -2.27 1.40 19.08
N LEU A 194 -2.39 1.52 17.75
CA LEU A 194 -1.31 2.06 16.92
C LEU A 194 -0.95 3.49 17.30
N MET A 195 -1.94 4.35 17.51
CA MET A 195 -1.71 5.73 17.96
C MET A 195 -1.09 5.79 19.36
N ALA A 196 -1.55 4.96 20.30
CA ALA A 196 -0.97 4.86 21.64
C ALA A 196 0.49 4.37 21.61
N ALA A 197 0.87 3.58 20.59
CA ALA A 197 2.24 3.16 20.34
C ALA A 197 3.09 4.23 19.62
N GLY A 198 2.53 5.42 19.37
CA GLY A 198 3.24 6.55 18.77
C GLY A 198 3.26 6.55 17.24
N VAL A 199 2.39 5.77 16.57
CA VAL A 199 2.25 5.82 15.11
C VAL A 199 1.53 7.12 14.72
N PRO A 200 2.17 8.03 13.95
CA PRO A 200 1.63 9.38 13.74
C PRO A 200 0.53 9.48 12.68
N PHE A 201 0.47 8.51 11.76
CA PHE A 201 -0.45 8.52 10.63
C PHE A 201 -1.10 7.16 10.43
N LEU A 202 -2.37 7.16 10.03
CA LEU A 202 -3.13 5.95 9.70
C LEU A 202 -3.70 6.07 8.28
N HIS A 203 -3.56 5.04 7.48
CA HIS A 203 -4.16 4.94 6.15
C HIS A 203 -5.35 3.98 6.18
N TYR A 204 -6.51 4.40 5.66
CA TYR A 204 -7.72 3.57 5.62
C TYR A 204 -8.14 3.21 4.20
N TYR A 205 -8.24 1.91 3.92
CA TYR A 205 -8.76 1.39 2.65
C TYR A 205 -10.30 1.43 2.64
N SER A 206 -10.88 2.56 2.19
CA SER A 206 -12.32 2.80 2.17
C SER A 206 -13.06 2.04 1.06
N MET A 207 -12.37 1.70 -0.02
CA MET A 207 -12.95 1.11 -1.24
C MET A 207 -14.13 1.92 -1.79
N GLY A 208 -14.02 3.24 -1.77
CA GLY A 208 -15.05 4.17 -2.23
C GLY A 208 -16.28 4.29 -1.29
N LYS A 209 -16.20 3.75 -0.05
CA LYS A 209 -17.29 3.82 0.95
C LYS A 209 -16.79 4.50 2.21
N SER A 210 -17.33 5.67 2.51
CA SER A 210 -16.88 6.50 3.63
C SER A 210 -17.53 6.18 4.98
N ASP A 211 -18.73 5.58 5.01
CA ASP A 211 -19.54 5.43 6.22
C ASP A 211 -18.83 4.74 7.39
N ASN A 212 -18.10 3.64 7.10
CA ASN A 212 -17.36 2.92 8.12
C ASN A 212 -16.14 3.72 8.59
N ILE A 213 -15.45 4.36 7.65
CA ILE A 213 -14.25 5.18 7.94
C ILE A 213 -14.63 6.38 8.78
N LYS A 214 -15.73 7.06 8.44
CA LYS A 214 -16.26 8.17 9.25
C LYS A 214 -16.47 7.75 10.70
N LYS A 215 -17.14 6.62 10.96
CA LYS A 215 -17.37 6.12 12.33
C LYS A 215 -16.06 5.81 13.07
N ILE A 216 -15.07 5.25 12.36
CA ILE A 216 -13.77 4.94 12.94
C ILE A 216 -13.04 6.25 13.30
N THR A 217 -12.96 7.20 12.36
CA THR A 217 -12.26 8.46 12.59
C THR A 217 -12.89 9.29 13.69
N GLU A 218 -14.24 9.39 13.77
CA GLU A 218 -14.96 10.06 14.85
C GLU A 218 -14.73 9.39 16.24
N ALA A 219 -14.39 8.11 16.26
CA ALA A 219 -14.12 7.38 17.52
C ALA A 219 -12.63 7.39 17.91
N VAL A 220 -11.73 7.71 16.98
CA VAL A 220 -10.26 7.69 17.17
C VAL A 220 -9.71 9.09 17.40
N PHE A 221 -10.21 10.07 16.64
CA PHE A 221 -9.81 11.47 16.65
C PHE A 221 -10.90 12.37 17.24
#